data_a9376842533989362a2816a2f8097025
#
_entry.id   a9376842533989362a2816a2f8097025
#
_cell.length_a   1.000
_cell.length_b   1.000
_cell.length_c   1.000
_cell.angle_alpha   90.00
_cell.angle_beta   90.00
_cell.angle_gamma   90.00
#
_symmetry.space_group_name_H-M   'P 1'
#
loop_
_entity.id
_entity.type
_entity.pdbx_description
1 polymer ?
#
loop_
_entity_poly.entity_id
_entity_poly.type
_entity_poly.pdbx_seq_one_letter_code
_entity_poly.pdbx_strand_id
1 'polypeptide(L)'
;MAKILIVDDEEGIRMLYAMELEDEGYQVITLPDGKELLDTVEKEHPDVLVLDIKMKEYNGLDLLQQIRKKYYDLPVILNSAYSSFKVDLKAVAADYYVVKSSDLTELKEKLKIALEARLPEGGGAVGE
;
A
#
# COMPACT_ATOMS: atom_id res chain seq x y z
N MET A 1 -5.74 12.84 9.11
CA MET A 1 -5.71 11.37 9.26
C MET A 1 -5.29 10.74 7.93
N ALA A 2 -4.26 9.94 7.96
CA ALA A 2 -3.79 9.31 6.73
C ALA A 2 -4.73 8.21 6.27
N LYS A 3 -4.86 8.07 4.97
CA LYS A 3 -5.75 7.09 4.36
C LYS A 3 -4.91 6.02 3.68
N ILE A 4 -5.15 4.76 4.04
CA ILE A 4 -4.40 3.61 3.54
C ILE A 4 -5.34 2.74 2.72
N LEU A 5 -4.91 2.40 1.51
CA LEU A 5 -5.66 1.48 0.65
C LEU A 5 -4.94 0.14 0.65
N ILE A 6 -5.66 -0.92 0.98
CA ILE A 6 -5.11 -2.28 1.06
C ILE A 6 -5.80 -3.14 0.02
N VAL A 7 -5.00 -3.79 -0.84
CA VAL A 7 -5.51 -4.70 -1.85
C VAL A 7 -4.95 -6.08 -1.58
N ASP A 8 -5.82 -7.02 -1.23
CA ASP A 8 -5.43 -8.38 -0.88
C ASP A 8 -6.65 -9.27 -1.06
N ASP A 9 -6.46 -10.44 -1.66
CA ASP A 9 -7.60 -11.31 -1.94
C ASP A 9 -8.01 -12.20 -0.75
N GLU A 10 -7.27 -12.13 0.37
CA GLU A 10 -7.61 -12.89 1.57
C GLU A 10 -8.39 -12.01 2.53
N GLU A 11 -9.64 -12.40 2.77
CA GLU A 11 -10.51 -11.63 3.65
C GLU A 11 -9.93 -11.48 5.06
N GLY A 12 -9.34 -12.55 5.59
CA GLY A 12 -8.75 -12.50 6.93
C GLY A 12 -7.64 -11.48 7.04
N ILE A 13 -6.82 -11.36 6.01
CA ILE A 13 -5.75 -10.36 5.97
C ILE A 13 -6.36 -8.96 5.95
N ARG A 14 -7.36 -8.74 5.08
CA ARG A 14 -8.00 -7.41 5.00
C ARG A 14 -8.58 -7.00 6.34
N MET A 15 -9.27 -7.94 7.02
CA MET A 15 -9.88 -7.65 8.32
C MET A 15 -8.85 -7.35 9.38
N LEU A 16 -7.80 -8.17 9.45
CA LEU A 16 -6.75 -7.97 10.43
C LEU A 16 -6.04 -6.63 10.24
N TYR A 17 -5.67 -6.34 9.01
CA TYR A 17 -4.95 -5.10 8.71
C TYR A 17 -5.82 -3.89 8.99
N ALA A 18 -7.10 -3.96 8.58
CA ALA A 18 -8.00 -2.83 8.80
C ALA A 18 -8.14 -2.56 10.31
N MET A 19 -8.37 -3.61 11.09
CA MET A 19 -8.54 -3.45 12.53
C MET A 19 -7.29 -2.86 13.18
N GLU A 20 -6.13 -3.44 12.87
CA GLU A 20 -4.88 -3.01 13.49
C GLU A 20 -4.50 -1.58 13.09
N LEU A 21 -4.70 -1.24 11.81
CA LEU A 21 -4.28 0.07 11.34
C LEU A 21 -5.27 1.15 11.73
N GLU A 22 -6.56 0.82 11.79
CA GLU A 22 -7.54 1.77 12.32
C GLU A 22 -7.27 2.07 13.79
N ASP A 23 -6.80 1.07 14.53
CA ASP A 23 -6.43 1.27 15.92
C ASP A 23 -5.24 2.22 16.07
N GLU A 24 -4.41 2.33 15.03
CA GLU A 24 -3.30 3.29 15.00
C GLU A 24 -3.74 4.69 14.59
N GLY A 25 -5.01 4.86 14.24
CA GLY A 25 -5.53 6.17 13.87
C GLY A 25 -5.64 6.39 12.37
N TYR A 26 -5.35 5.37 11.54
CA TYR A 26 -5.46 5.53 10.09
C TYR A 26 -6.88 5.28 9.61
N GLN A 27 -7.22 5.88 8.49
CA GLN A 27 -8.42 5.53 7.75
C GLN A 27 -8.04 4.43 6.77
N VAL A 28 -8.79 3.32 6.74
CA VAL A 28 -8.41 2.17 5.93
C VAL A 28 -9.52 1.83 4.95
N ILE A 29 -9.14 1.63 3.69
CA ILE A 29 -10.04 1.15 2.65
C ILE A 29 -9.44 -0.15 2.14
N THR A 30 -10.27 -1.18 1.96
CA THR A 30 -9.79 -2.48 1.49
C THR A 30 -10.48 -2.87 0.20
N LEU A 31 -9.74 -3.54 -0.67
CA LEU A 31 -10.27 -4.11 -1.90
C LEU A 31 -9.87 -5.57 -2.00
N PRO A 32 -10.77 -6.45 -2.46
CA PRO A 32 -10.47 -7.89 -2.54
C PRO A 32 -9.63 -8.27 -3.74
N ASP A 33 -9.49 -7.37 -4.73
CA ASP A 33 -8.70 -7.66 -5.92
C ASP A 33 -8.41 -6.35 -6.65
N GLY A 34 -7.84 -6.45 -7.84
CA GLY A 34 -7.41 -5.28 -8.59
C GLY A 34 -8.48 -4.64 -9.48
N LYS A 35 -9.69 -5.19 -9.48
CA LYS A 35 -10.69 -4.76 -10.45
C LYS A 35 -11.01 -3.28 -10.36
N GLU A 36 -11.14 -2.76 -9.14
CA GLU A 36 -11.53 -1.37 -8.94
C GLU A 36 -10.39 -0.52 -8.40
N LEU A 37 -9.17 -1.02 -8.53
CA LEU A 37 -8.02 -0.33 -7.91
C LEU A 37 -7.84 1.08 -8.44
N LEU A 38 -7.77 1.25 -9.76
CA LEU A 38 -7.54 2.58 -10.32
C LEU A 38 -8.68 3.54 -10.00
N ASP A 39 -9.92 3.06 -10.08
CA ASP A 39 -11.07 3.90 -9.76
C ASP A 39 -11.05 4.31 -8.29
N THR A 40 -10.67 3.40 -7.42
CA THR A 40 -10.63 3.69 -5.99
C THR A 40 -9.53 4.69 -5.67
N VAL A 41 -8.35 4.56 -6.30
CA VAL A 41 -7.29 5.53 -6.10
C VAL A 41 -7.74 6.92 -6.56
N GLU A 42 -8.42 6.96 -7.70
CA GLU A 42 -8.92 8.22 -8.24
C GLU A 42 -9.94 8.87 -7.32
N LYS A 43 -10.81 8.06 -6.76
CA LYS A 43 -11.91 8.56 -5.94
C LYS A 43 -11.50 8.90 -4.52
N GLU A 44 -10.68 8.03 -3.92
CA GLU A 44 -10.37 8.11 -2.49
C GLU A 44 -9.07 8.86 -2.18
N HIS A 45 -8.18 8.99 -3.16
CA HIS A 45 -6.90 9.68 -2.98
C HIS A 45 -6.13 9.15 -1.76
N PRO A 46 -5.83 7.84 -1.73
CA PRO A 46 -5.12 7.30 -0.56
C PRO A 46 -3.72 7.88 -0.47
N ASP A 47 -3.20 7.90 0.75
CA ASP A 47 -1.86 8.39 1.01
C ASP A 47 -0.80 7.31 0.80
N VAL A 48 -1.20 6.04 0.89
CA VAL A 48 -0.31 4.92 0.63
C VAL A 48 -1.13 3.71 0.21
N LEU A 49 -0.54 2.89 -0.66
CA LEU A 49 -1.15 1.66 -1.15
C LEU A 49 -0.36 0.46 -0.63
N VAL A 50 -1.04 -0.49 0.00
CA VAL A 50 -0.46 -1.77 0.38
C VAL A 50 -1.03 -2.81 -0.56
N LEU A 51 -0.16 -3.44 -1.35
CA LEU A 51 -0.57 -4.21 -2.52
C LEU A 51 -0.01 -5.61 -2.45
N ASP A 52 -0.90 -6.61 -2.42
CA ASP A 52 -0.52 -8.00 -2.48
C ASP A 52 0.00 -8.34 -3.89
N ILE A 53 1.02 -9.16 -3.96
CA ILE A 53 1.61 -9.53 -5.24
C ILE A 53 0.83 -10.65 -5.91
N LYS A 54 0.56 -11.73 -5.18
CA LYS A 54 -0.09 -12.91 -5.78
C LYS A 54 -1.55 -12.98 -5.38
N MET A 55 -2.41 -12.68 -6.32
CA MET A 55 -3.84 -12.79 -6.16
C MET A 55 -4.38 -13.72 -7.24
N LYS A 56 -5.59 -14.25 -7.05
CA LYS A 56 -6.13 -15.29 -7.93
C LYS A 56 -6.17 -14.87 -9.40
N GLU A 57 -6.69 -13.69 -9.66
CA GLU A 57 -6.90 -13.23 -11.04
C GLU A 57 -6.07 -12.02 -11.40
N TYR A 58 -5.29 -11.50 -10.46
CA TYR A 58 -4.52 -10.30 -10.68
C TYR A 58 -3.12 -10.48 -10.15
N ASN A 59 -2.17 -9.90 -10.83
CA ASN A 59 -0.79 -9.88 -10.38
C ASN A 59 -0.48 -8.49 -9.87
N GLY A 60 -0.06 -8.39 -8.60
CA GLY A 60 0.21 -7.09 -8.00
C GLY A 60 1.27 -6.28 -8.72
N LEU A 61 2.26 -6.95 -9.33
CA LEU A 61 3.30 -6.23 -10.06
C LEU A 61 2.73 -5.59 -11.33
N ASP A 62 1.80 -6.27 -11.99
CA ASP A 62 1.14 -5.70 -13.16
C ASP A 62 0.27 -4.49 -12.76
N LEU A 63 -0.43 -4.63 -11.64
CA LEU A 63 -1.25 -3.53 -11.12
C LEU A 63 -0.37 -2.34 -10.75
N LEU A 64 0.79 -2.60 -10.19
CA LEU A 64 1.72 -1.53 -9.84
C LEU A 64 2.17 -0.76 -11.07
N GLN A 65 2.40 -1.46 -12.19
CA GLN A 65 2.76 -0.79 -13.43
C GLN A 65 1.65 0.16 -13.87
N GLN A 66 0.40 -0.28 -13.75
CA GLN A 66 -0.73 0.57 -14.10
C GLN A 66 -0.83 1.78 -13.18
N ILE A 67 -0.59 1.58 -11.89
CA ILE A 67 -0.60 2.67 -10.91
C ILE A 67 0.47 3.70 -11.27
N ARG A 68 1.68 3.24 -11.60
CA ARG A 68 2.78 4.14 -11.86
C ARG A 68 2.59 4.99 -13.11
N LYS A 69 1.82 4.50 -14.07
CA LYS A 69 1.54 5.30 -15.26
C LYS A 69 0.70 6.53 -14.95
N LYS A 70 -0.16 6.45 -13.94
CA LYS A 70 -1.09 7.52 -13.63
C LYS A 70 -0.78 8.20 -12.30
N TYR A 71 -0.25 7.47 -11.35
CA TYR A 71 0.02 7.96 -9.99
C TYR A 71 1.46 7.64 -9.63
N TYR A 72 2.39 8.27 -10.32
CA TYR A 72 3.81 7.91 -10.21
C TYR A 72 4.38 8.21 -8.82
N ASP A 73 3.77 9.11 -8.06
CA ASP A 73 4.27 9.51 -6.74
C ASP A 73 3.52 8.88 -5.57
N LEU A 74 2.54 8.00 -5.84
CA LEU A 74 1.82 7.33 -4.76
C LEU A 74 2.73 6.31 -4.09
N PRO A 75 2.99 6.40 -2.78
CA PRO A 75 3.79 5.39 -2.10
C PRO A 75 3.12 4.02 -2.16
N VAL A 76 3.89 3.00 -2.51
CA VAL A 76 3.39 1.64 -2.62
C VAL A 76 4.27 0.70 -1.82
N ILE A 77 3.64 -0.07 -0.94
CA ILE A 77 4.28 -1.13 -0.17
C ILE A 77 3.77 -2.45 -0.74
N LEU A 78 4.67 -3.24 -1.29
CA LEU A 78 4.32 -4.60 -1.72
C LEU A 78 4.28 -5.51 -0.52
N ASN A 79 3.27 -6.37 -0.44
CA ASN A 79 3.07 -7.24 0.71
C ASN A 79 2.83 -8.66 0.20
N SER A 80 3.71 -9.59 0.56
CA SER A 80 3.69 -10.95 0.03
C SER A 80 3.90 -11.97 1.14
N ALA A 81 3.34 -13.16 0.96
CA ALA A 81 3.56 -14.26 1.89
C ALA A 81 4.97 -14.85 1.77
N TYR A 82 5.72 -14.50 0.75
CA TYR A 82 6.99 -15.16 0.47
C TYR A 82 8.17 -14.27 0.83
N SER A 83 8.93 -14.70 1.83
CA SER A 83 10.12 -13.94 2.28
C SER A 83 11.22 -13.98 1.24
N SER A 84 11.24 -15.03 0.41
CA SER A 84 12.28 -15.20 -0.60
C SER A 84 11.88 -14.68 -1.98
N PHE A 85 10.73 -14.04 -2.07
CA PHE A 85 10.28 -13.50 -3.35
C PHE A 85 11.20 -12.36 -3.74
N LYS A 86 11.91 -12.53 -4.83
CA LYS A 86 12.89 -11.53 -5.25
C LYS A 86 12.25 -10.56 -6.20
N VAL A 87 12.18 -9.33 -5.75
CA VAL A 87 11.65 -8.24 -6.56
C VAL A 87 12.69 -7.15 -6.58
N ASP A 88 13.03 -6.68 -7.76
CA ASP A 88 13.85 -5.49 -7.88
C ASP A 88 12.91 -4.30 -7.71
N LEU A 89 12.87 -3.75 -6.51
CA LEU A 89 11.97 -2.66 -6.19
C LEU A 89 12.13 -1.47 -7.11
N LYS A 90 13.36 -1.20 -7.52
CA LYS A 90 13.62 -0.09 -8.41
C LYS A 90 13.00 -0.34 -9.78
N ALA A 91 13.11 -1.58 -10.27
CA ALA A 91 12.57 -1.93 -11.59
C ALA A 91 11.06 -1.88 -11.61
N VAL A 92 10.39 -2.25 -10.51
CA VAL A 92 8.94 -2.23 -10.46
C VAL A 92 8.39 -0.95 -9.83
N ALA A 93 9.27 -0.06 -9.37
CA ALA A 93 8.90 1.24 -8.84
C ALA A 93 8.05 1.14 -7.56
N ALA A 94 8.29 0.13 -6.74
CA ALA A 94 7.71 0.04 -5.41
C ALA A 94 8.64 0.72 -4.41
N ASP A 95 8.06 1.24 -3.34
CA ASP A 95 8.86 1.90 -2.32
C ASP A 95 9.38 0.93 -1.26
N TYR A 96 8.56 -0.05 -0.88
CA TYR A 96 8.93 -1.00 0.16
C TYR A 96 8.34 -2.37 -0.11
N TYR A 97 8.92 -3.37 0.52
CA TYR A 97 8.46 -4.76 0.45
C TYR A 97 8.36 -5.29 1.88
N VAL A 98 7.19 -5.83 2.25
CA VAL A 98 6.96 -6.37 3.58
C VAL A 98 6.39 -7.78 3.45
N VAL A 99 6.95 -8.73 4.20
CA VAL A 99 6.44 -10.09 4.23
C VAL A 99 5.16 -10.12 5.07
N LYS A 100 4.13 -10.82 4.60
CA LYS A 100 2.89 -10.98 5.33
C LYS A 100 3.14 -11.68 6.66
N SER A 101 2.52 -11.19 7.72
CA SER A 101 2.70 -11.71 9.06
C SER A 101 1.49 -11.31 9.90
N SER A 102 1.22 -12.09 10.95
CA SER A 102 0.22 -11.69 11.94
C SER A 102 0.77 -10.59 12.84
N ASP A 103 2.10 -10.43 12.87
CA ASP A 103 2.75 -9.33 13.58
C ASP A 103 2.96 -8.21 12.56
N LEU A 104 2.25 -7.11 12.72
CA LEU A 104 2.26 -6.00 11.76
C LEU A 104 3.30 -4.93 12.07
N THR A 105 4.27 -5.25 12.93
CA THR A 105 5.27 -4.26 13.33
C THR A 105 6.02 -3.69 12.12
N GLU A 106 6.49 -4.57 11.25
CA GLU A 106 7.25 -4.11 10.07
C GLU A 106 6.36 -3.30 9.13
N LEU A 107 5.12 -3.75 8.91
CA LEU A 107 4.21 -3.02 8.05
C LEU A 107 3.93 -1.62 8.61
N LYS A 108 3.69 -1.54 9.93
CA LYS A 108 3.43 -0.26 10.57
C LYS A 108 4.62 0.68 10.46
N GLU A 109 5.84 0.15 10.59
CA GLU A 109 7.04 0.95 10.43
C GLU A 109 7.16 1.51 9.01
N LYS A 110 6.94 0.66 8.00
CA LYS A 110 7.06 1.11 6.62
C LYS A 110 5.97 2.11 6.25
N LEU A 111 4.76 1.91 6.78
CA LEU A 111 3.69 2.88 6.58
C LEU A 111 4.08 4.24 7.14
N LYS A 112 4.63 4.24 8.34
CA LYS A 112 5.04 5.49 8.97
C LYS A 112 6.11 6.19 8.15
N ILE A 113 7.12 5.45 7.70
CA ILE A 113 8.19 6.02 6.89
C ILE A 113 7.64 6.57 5.58
N ALA A 114 6.78 5.81 4.91
CA ALA A 114 6.20 6.23 3.63
C ALA A 114 5.37 7.48 3.79
N LEU A 115 4.58 7.55 4.85
CA LEU A 115 3.72 8.71 5.09
C LEU A 115 4.53 9.94 5.46
N GLU A 116 5.59 9.78 6.24
CA GLU A 116 6.45 10.89 6.61
C GLU A 116 7.21 11.44 5.41
N ALA A 117 7.68 10.54 4.55
CA ALA A 117 8.41 10.95 3.35
C ALA A 117 7.50 11.70 2.39
N ARG A 118 6.20 11.39 2.40
CA ARG A 118 5.25 12.03 1.52
C ARG A 118 4.79 13.39 2.00
N LEU A 119 4.84 13.63 3.30
CA LEU A 119 4.41 14.90 3.83
C LEU A 119 5.21 16.03 3.18
N PRO A 120 4.52 17.03 2.67
CA PRO A 120 5.23 18.16 2.11
C PRO A 120 5.91 18.88 3.25
N GLU A 121 7.04 19.21 2.97
CA GLU A 121 7.67 19.94 3.96
C GLU A 121 7.18 21.25 3.94
N GLY A 122 6.64 20.62 3.70
CA GLY A 122 6.28 21.18 3.54
C GLY A 122 5.34 21.31 3.26
N GLY A 123 5.12 20.89 3.01
CA GLY A 123 4.26 21.12 2.70
C GLY A 123 4.15 21.92 3.36
N GLY A 124 4.78 21.68 3.55
CA GLY A 124 4.86 22.16 4.01
C GLY A 124 4.89 22.82 4.44
N ALA A 125 4.93 22.71 4.66
CA ALA A 125 5.08 23.39 5.05
C ALA A 125 5.42 24.22 4.77
N VAL A 126 5.28 24.18 4.39
CA VAL A 126 5.66 24.80 4.12
C VAL A 126 5.69 25.63 3.94
N GLY A 127 5.55 25.59 3.95
CA GLY A 127 5.70 26.24 3.87
C GLY A 127 5.70 26.78 3.67
N GLU A 128 5.67 26.69 3.61
CA GLU A 128 5.78 27.20 3.47
C GLU A 128 5.71 27.64 3.35
#